data_0e60932f2f182ca7f555ceb06333e2de
#
_entry.id   0e60932f2f182ca7f555ceb06333e2de
#
_cell.length_a   1.000
_cell.length_b   1.000
_cell.length_c   1.000
_cell.angle_alpha   90.00
_cell.angle_beta   90.00
_cell.angle_gamma   90.00
#
_symmetry.space_group_name_H-M   'P 1'
#
loop_
_entity.id
_entity.type
_entity.pdbx_description
1 polymer ?
#
loop_
_entity_poly.entity_id
_entity_poly.type
_entity_poly.pdbx_seq_one_letter_code
_entity_poly.pdbx_strand_id
1 'polypeptide(L)'
;MRYKISDLAKLLDVSTNTVRRYEDMGYISAVRDENSGYRYYDDDGIFGVLNAKMHVKYGFSHEQIAKMQHFSLEQSIEAYKKRMDEMDRQIAYMTYLRHRLKDDYVLMNKAAVNSDIYEKNSLDLRYVLYKYGEKLLQEPERLLQV
;
A
#
# COMPACT_ATOMS: atom_id res chain seq x y z
N MET A 1 -6.42 18.04 -26.00
CA MET A 1 -6.14 17.02 -27.04
C MET A 1 -7.15 15.88 -26.86
N ARG A 2 -7.50 15.11 -27.92
CA ARG A 2 -8.48 14.00 -27.77
C ARG A 2 -7.76 12.67 -28.00
N TYR A 3 -7.87 11.75 -27.07
CA TYR A 3 -7.21 10.44 -27.09
C TYR A 3 -8.25 9.31 -27.16
N LYS A 4 -8.01 8.32 -27.97
CA LYS A 4 -8.76 7.06 -27.91
C LYS A 4 -8.32 6.27 -26.68
N ILE A 5 -9.15 5.34 -26.20
CA ILE A 5 -8.83 4.49 -25.08
C ILE A 5 -7.50 3.72 -25.27
N SER A 6 -7.22 3.28 -26.50
CA SER A 6 -5.97 2.60 -26.85
C SER A 6 -4.74 3.49 -26.72
N ASP A 7 -4.89 4.77 -27.08
CA ASP A 7 -3.79 5.74 -27.05
C ASP A 7 -3.51 6.16 -25.61
N LEU A 8 -4.57 6.38 -24.82
CA LEU A 8 -4.48 6.64 -23.39
C LEU A 8 -3.83 5.47 -22.66
N ALA A 9 -4.25 4.24 -22.95
CA ALA A 9 -3.70 3.03 -22.35
C ALA A 9 -2.20 2.87 -22.63
N LYS A 10 -1.77 3.11 -23.88
CA LYS A 10 -0.35 3.08 -24.28
C LYS A 10 0.45 4.20 -23.61
N LEU A 11 -0.08 5.45 -23.63
CA LEU A 11 0.60 6.60 -23.03
C LEU A 11 0.88 6.41 -21.55
N LEU A 12 -0.05 5.77 -20.84
CA LEU A 12 0.00 5.62 -19.38
C LEU A 12 0.53 4.25 -18.93
N ASP A 13 0.95 3.41 -19.87
CA ASP A 13 1.42 2.04 -19.61
C ASP A 13 0.44 1.24 -18.74
N VAL A 14 -0.80 1.18 -19.20
CA VAL A 14 -1.88 0.41 -18.57
C VAL A 14 -2.68 -0.33 -19.64
N SER A 15 -3.47 -1.32 -19.22
CA SER A 15 -4.41 -1.98 -20.15
C SER A 15 -5.64 -1.11 -20.42
N THR A 16 -6.29 -1.31 -21.57
CA THR A 16 -7.58 -0.65 -21.87
C THR A 16 -8.65 -1.03 -20.84
N ASN A 17 -8.57 -2.23 -20.27
CA ASN A 17 -9.47 -2.66 -19.19
C ASN A 17 -9.23 -1.86 -17.90
N THR A 18 -7.98 -1.49 -17.62
CA THR A 18 -7.65 -0.62 -16.48
C THR A 18 -8.24 0.77 -16.69
N VAL A 19 -8.17 1.32 -17.89
CA VAL A 19 -8.79 2.62 -18.22
C VAL A 19 -10.31 2.56 -18.04
N ARG A 20 -10.97 1.51 -18.53
CA ARG A 20 -12.43 1.31 -18.33
C ARG A 20 -12.78 1.21 -16.85
N ARG A 21 -12.01 0.45 -16.09
CA ARG A 21 -12.21 0.34 -14.65
C ARG A 21 -12.08 1.68 -13.94
N TYR A 22 -11.17 2.56 -14.36
CA TYR A 22 -11.05 3.89 -13.82
C TYR A 22 -12.22 4.80 -14.22
N GLU A 23 -12.78 4.62 -15.43
CA GLU A 23 -14.02 5.26 -15.86
C GLU A 23 -15.20 4.79 -15.01
N ASP A 24 -15.36 3.46 -14.82
CA ASP A 24 -16.41 2.87 -14.00
C ASP A 24 -16.34 3.32 -12.53
N MET A 25 -15.14 3.58 -12.03
CA MET A 25 -14.89 4.11 -10.67
C MET A 25 -15.04 5.63 -10.58
N GLY A 26 -15.33 6.31 -11.69
CA GLY A 26 -15.50 7.76 -11.72
C GLY A 26 -14.21 8.57 -11.62
N TYR A 27 -13.03 7.93 -11.79
CA TYR A 27 -11.75 8.67 -11.75
C TYR A 27 -11.51 9.50 -13.01
N ILE A 28 -12.09 9.08 -14.11
CA ILE A 28 -12.03 9.74 -15.39
C ILE A 28 -13.39 9.70 -16.05
N SER A 29 -13.63 10.66 -16.93
CA SER A 29 -14.85 10.70 -17.74
C SER A 29 -14.48 10.65 -19.20
N ALA A 30 -15.19 9.81 -19.97
CA ALA A 30 -15.08 9.83 -21.42
C ALA A 30 -16.02 10.87 -22.01
N VAL A 31 -15.51 11.65 -22.96
CA VAL A 31 -16.32 12.52 -23.80
C VAL A 31 -16.78 11.72 -25.02
N ARG A 32 -18.07 11.75 -25.33
CA ARG A 32 -18.59 11.14 -26.55
C ARG A 32 -18.59 12.13 -27.70
N ASP A 33 -18.09 11.70 -28.82
CA ASP A 33 -18.20 12.47 -30.06
C ASP A 33 -19.66 12.47 -30.55
N GLU A 34 -20.21 13.64 -30.80
CA GLU A 34 -21.62 13.81 -31.16
C GLU A 34 -21.97 13.16 -32.51
N ASN A 35 -21.00 13.06 -33.42
CA ASN A 35 -21.27 12.55 -34.77
C ASN A 35 -21.02 11.03 -34.88
N SER A 36 -20.00 10.51 -34.22
CA SER A 36 -19.56 9.12 -34.38
C SER A 36 -19.94 8.24 -33.18
N GLY A 37 -20.33 8.82 -32.05
CA GLY A 37 -20.60 8.12 -30.80
C GLY A 37 -19.36 7.52 -30.14
N TYR A 38 -18.17 7.70 -30.72
CA TYR A 38 -16.92 7.19 -30.17
C TYR A 38 -16.54 7.93 -28.88
N ARG A 39 -15.92 7.17 -27.95
CA ARG A 39 -15.41 7.70 -26.69
C ARG A 39 -14.01 8.25 -26.88
N TYR A 40 -13.79 9.45 -26.39
CA TYR A 40 -12.49 10.10 -26.31
C TYR A 40 -12.23 10.56 -24.88
N TYR A 41 -10.98 10.65 -24.55
CA TYR A 41 -10.48 11.19 -23.28
C TYR A 41 -9.68 12.45 -23.60
N ASP A 42 -9.79 13.42 -22.77
CA ASP A 42 -9.02 14.66 -22.84
C ASP A 42 -7.82 14.66 -21.88
N ASP A 43 -7.19 15.79 -21.73
CA ASP A 43 -6.05 15.96 -20.85
C ASP A 43 -6.44 15.72 -19.37
N ASP A 44 -7.67 16.05 -18.97
CA ASP A 44 -8.19 15.78 -17.62
C ASP A 44 -8.31 14.26 -17.36
N GLY A 45 -8.67 13.50 -18.38
CA GLY A 45 -8.66 12.04 -18.32
C GLY A 45 -7.25 11.46 -18.08
N ILE A 46 -6.23 12.05 -18.71
CA ILE A 46 -4.83 11.66 -18.46
C ILE A 46 -4.44 11.91 -17.00
N PHE A 47 -4.70 13.13 -16.51
CA PHE A 47 -4.41 13.51 -15.13
C PHE A 47 -5.18 12.63 -14.13
N GLY A 48 -6.44 12.31 -14.42
CA GLY A 48 -7.25 11.43 -13.60
C GLY A 48 -6.63 10.05 -13.43
N VAL A 49 -6.16 9.43 -14.53
CA VAL A 49 -5.48 8.11 -14.47
C VAL A 49 -4.15 8.22 -13.71
N LEU A 50 -3.35 9.25 -13.97
CA LEU A 50 -2.07 9.44 -13.28
C LEU A 50 -2.28 9.61 -11.77
N ASN A 51 -3.23 10.44 -11.38
CA ASN A 51 -3.59 10.65 -9.98
C ASN A 51 -4.07 9.35 -9.33
N ALA A 52 -4.96 8.58 -9.98
CA ALA A 52 -5.42 7.31 -9.46
C ALA A 52 -4.26 6.32 -9.26
N LYS A 53 -3.36 6.18 -10.25
CA LYS A 53 -2.16 5.33 -10.15
C LYS A 53 -1.27 5.75 -8.96
N MET A 54 -1.08 7.05 -8.77
CA MET A 54 -0.25 7.59 -7.69
C MET A 54 -0.88 7.32 -6.31
N HIS A 55 -2.17 7.56 -6.16
CA HIS A 55 -2.87 7.30 -4.91
C HIS A 55 -2.89 5.82 -4.53
N VAL A 56 -3.05 4.92 -5.53
CA VAL A 56 -2.93 3.46 -5.32
C VAL A 56 -1.52 3.11 -4.81
N LYS A 57 -0.46 3.70 -5.38
CA LYS A 57 0.92 3.50 -4.89
C LYS A 57 1.11 4.00 -3.46
N TYR A 58 0.45 5.07 -3.07
CA TYR A 58 0.44 5.55 -1.68
C TYR A 58 -0.38 4.66 -0.76
N GLY A 59 -1.10 3.66 -1.31
CA GLY A 59 -1.88 2.69 -0.55
C GLY A 59 -3.28 3.18 -0.17
N PHE A 60 -3.80 4.18 -0.85
CA PHE A 60 -5.23 4.51 -0.78
C PHE A 60 -6.06 3.43 -1.47
N SER A 61 -7.17 3.05 -0.86
CA SER A 61 -8.14 2.17 -1.50
C SER A 61 -8.87 2.89 -2.64
N HIS A 62 -9.41 2.12 -3.58
CA HIS A 62 -10.22 2.70 -4.67
C HIS A 62 -11.41 3.51 -4.15
N GLU A 63 -12.04 3.07 -3.07
CA GLU A 63 -13.14 3.80 -2.44
C GLU A 63 -12.68 5.16 -1.88
N GLN A 64 -11.52 5.18 -1.23
CA GLN A 64 -10.92 6.43 -0.74
C GLN A 64 -10.60 7.39 -1.89
N ILE A 65 -9.99 6.90 -2.98
CA ILE A 65 -9.64 7.70 -4.15
C ILE A 65 -10.90 8.32 -4.79
N ALA A 66 -11.99 7.55 -4.91
CA ALA A 66 -13.25 8.05 -5.42
C ALA A 66 -13.82 9.19 -4.56
N LYS A 67 -13.75 9.06 -3.23
CA LYS A 67 -14.18 10.10 -2.29
C LYS A 67 -13.31 11.36 -2.36
N MET A 68 -11.98 11.18 -2.55
CA MET A 68 -11.01 12.28 -2.59
C MET A 68 -11.25 13.26 -3.74
N GLN A 69 -11.93 12.85 -4.82
CA GLN A 69 -12.30 13.75 -5.92
C GLN A 69 -13.24 14.88 -5.49
N HIS A 70 -13.96 14.71 -4.39
CA HIS A 70 -14.92 15.66 -3.84
C HIS A 70 -14.42 16.33 -2.57
N PHE A 71 -13.16 16.10 -2.19
CA PHE A 71 -12.59 16.68 -0.98
C PHE A 71 -12.26 18.16 -1.17
N SER A 72 -12.46 18.94 -0.10
CA SER A 72 -11.83 20.25 0.01
C SER A 72 -10.31 20.10 0.15
N LEU A 73 -9.59 21.21 0.03
CA LEU A 73 -8.14 21.21 0.24
C LEU A 73 -7.79 20.71 1.66
N GLU A 74 -8.52 21.15 2.68
CA GLU A 74 -8.33 20.77 4.08
C GLU A 74 -8.57 19.27 4.27
N GLN A 75 -9.64 18.73 3.68
CA GLN A 75 -9.93 17.29 3.72
C GLN A 75 -8.84 16.46 3.03
N SER A 76 -8.31 16.96 1.94
CA SER A 76 -7.19 16.33 1.22
C SER A 76 -5.93 16.31 2.08
N ILE A 77 -5.58 17.45 2.69
CA ILE A 77 -4.43 17.57 3.61
C ILE A 77 -4.54 16.54 4.75
N GLU A 78 -5.72 16.45 5.37
CA GLU A 78 -5.94 15.52 6.48
C GLU A 78 -5.85 14.05 6.04
N ALA A 79 -6.39 13.71 4.86
CA ALA A 79 -6.29 12.35 4.31
C ALA A 79 -4.83 11.95 4.04
N TYR A 80 -4.01 12.84 3.50
CA TYR A 80 -2.59 12.61 3.27
C TYR A 80 -1.82 12.47 4.58
N LYS A 81 -2.09 13.35 5.56
CA LYS A 81 -1.49 13.28 6.89
C LYS A 81 -1.78 11.94 7.56
N LYS A 82 -3.05 11.53 7.60
CA LYS A 82 -3.44 10.23 8.13
C LYS A 82 -2.72 9.08 7.44
N ARG A 83 -2.57 9.15 6.11
CA ARG A 83 -1.86 8.11 5.37
C ARG A 83 -0.37 8.08 5.68
N MET A 84 0.28 9.23 5.83
CA MET A 84 1.67 9.30 6.29
C MET A 84 1.84 8.69 7.68
N ASP A 85 0.97 9.02 8.64
CA ASP A 85 0.99 8.45 9.98
C ASP A 85 0.82 6.92 9.97
N GLU A 86 -0.01 6.38 9.06
CA GLU A 86 -0.16 4.94 8.86
C GLU A 86 1.13 4.31 8.30
N MET A 87 1.76 4.96 7.33
CA MET A 87 3.04 4.50 6.75
C MET A 87 4.15 4.52 7.80
N ASP A 88 4.22 5.55 8.63
CA ASP A 88 5.21 5.63 9.71
C ASP A 88 5.05 4.50 10.72
N ARG A 89 3.80 4.17 11.09
CA ARG A 89 3.52 2.99 11.92
C ARG A 89 3.95 1.69 11.26
N GLN A 90 3.72 1.54 9.96
CA GLN A 90 4.16 0.36 9.20
C GLN A 90 5.69 0.26 9.16
N ILE A 91 6.38 1.38 8.92
CA ILE A 91 7.85 1.44 8.92
C ILE A 91 8.40 1.07 10.30
N ALA A 92 7.85 1.64 11.37
CA ALA A 92 8.26 1.32 12.74
C ALA A 92 8.08 -0.18 13.04
N TYR A 93 6.94 -0.76 12.68
CA TYR A 93 6.66 -2.18 12.86
C TYR A 93 7.62 -3.07 12.05
N MET A 94 7.84 -2.76 10.78
CA MET A 94 8.79 -3.52 9.94
C MET A 94 10.23 -3.38 10.45
N THR A 95 10.59 -2.22 10.97
CA THR A 95 11.90 -1.99 11.61
C THR A 95 12.05 -2.88 12.84
N TYR A 96 11.03 -2.94 13.70
CA TYR A 96 11.02 -3.83 14.86
C TYR A 96 11.17 -5.30 14.44
N LEU A 97 10.37 -5.77 13.49
CA LEU A 97 10.45 -7.16 12.99
C LEU A 97 11.85 -7.48 12.44
N ARG A 98 12.45 -6.55 11.72
CA ARG A 98 13.82 -6.70 11.21
C ARG A 98 14.85 -6.84 12.34
N HIS A 99 14.71 -6.06 13.41
CA HIS A 99 15.60 -6.21 14.58
C HIS A 99 15.43 -7.59 15.23
N ARG A 100 14.18 -8.03 15.46
CA ARG A 100 13.90 -9.36 16.00
C ARG A 100 14.49 -10.46 15.13
N LEU A 101 14.27 -10.41 13.83
CA LEU A 101 14.84 -11.38 12.90
C LEU A 101 16.37 -11.41 12.94
N LYS A 102 17.00 -10.24 13.09
CA LYS A 102 18.46 -10.14 13.24
C LYS A 102 18.95 -10.82 14.52
N ASP A 103 18.23 -10.65 15.64
CA ASP A 103 18.59 -11.27 16.92
C ASP A 103 18.45 -12.79 16.82
N ASP A 104 17.36 -13.29 16.25
CA ASP A 104 17.14 -14.72 16.00
C ASP A 104 18.22 -15.30 15.08
N TYR A 105 18.59 -14.59 14.02
CA TYR A 105 19.68 -14.98 13.13
C TYR A 105 21.02 -15.09 13.87
N VAL A 106 21.35 -14.13 14.76
CA VAL A 106 22.57 -14.17 15.56
C VAL A 106 22.55 -15.37 16.51
N LEU A 107 21.40 -15.65 17.16
CA LEU A 107 21.26 -16.80 18.05
C LEU A 107 21.41 -18.12 17.30
N MET A 108 20.79 -18.26 16.13
CA MET A 108 20.92 -19.45 15.29
C MET A 108 22.35 -19.69 14.84
N ASN A 109 23.09 -18.66 14.45
CA ASN A 109 24.50 -18.79 14.09
C ASN A 109 25.37 -19.22 15.29
N LYS A 110 25.12 -18.65 16.47
CA LYS A 110 25.81 -19.07 17.70
C LYS A 110 25.50 -20.54 18.03
N ALA A 111 24.25 -20.97 17.88
CA ALA A 111 23.87 -22.36 18.10
C ALA A 111 24.51 -23.32 17.09
N ALA A 112 24.64 -22.92 15.82
CA ALA A 112 25.28 -23.70 14.78
C ALA A 112 26.79 -23.94 15.04
N VAL A 113 27.44 -22.98 15.70
CA VAL A 113 28.88 -23.08 16.06
C VAL A 113 29.08 -23.87 17.36
N ASN A 114 28.11 -23.84 18.29
CA ASN A 114 28.19 -24.44 19.63
C ASN A 114 27.04 -25.42 19.86
N SER A 115 26.92 -26.48 19.05
CA SER A 115 25.76 -27.39 18.99
C SER A 115 25.37 -28.03 20.33
N ASP A 116 26.32 -28.25 21.24
CA ASP A 116 26.09 -29.01 22.48
C ASP A 116 25.41 -28.23 23.61
N ILE A 117 25.38 -26.89 23.54
CA ILE A 117 24.89 -26.05 24.65
C ILE A 117 23.44 -25.56 24.39
N TYR A 118 22.94 -25.58 23.16
CA TYR A 118 21.72 -24.91 22.77
C TYR A 118 20.47 -25.78 22.51
N GLU A 119 20.60 -27.12 22.50
CA GLU A 119 19.45 -27.98 22.24
C GLU A 119 18.34 -27.87 23.30
N LYS A 120 18.68 -27.56 24.54
CA LYS A 120 17.69 -27.42 25.63
C LYS A 120 17.00 -26.07 25.68
N ASN A 121 17.64 -25.01 25.21
CA ASN A 121 17.12 -23.63 25.29
C ASN A 121 16.29 -23.22 24.06
N SER A 122 16.45 -23.88 22.92
CA SER A 122 15.73 -23.55 21.69
C SER A 122 14.22 -23.84 21.76
N LEU A 123 13.80 -24.83 22.54
CA LEU A 123 12.39 -25.17 22.75
C LEU A 123 11.66 -24.11 23.59
N ASP A 124 12.31 -23.58 24.64
CA ASP A 124 11.71 -22.57 25.50
C ASP A 124 11.60 -21.22 24.79
N LEU A 125 12.59 -20.86 23.95
CA LEU A 125 12.56 -19.63 23.17
C LEU A 125 11.45 -19.64 22.11
N ARG A 126 11.23 -20.77 21.42
CA ARG A 126 10.12 -20.93 20.46
C ARG A 126 8.76 -20.82 21.14
N TYR A 127 8.61 -21.36 22.33
CA TYR A 127 7.35 -21.29 23.09
C TYR A 127 7.06 -19.89 23.59
N VAL A 128 8.08 -19.17 24.06
CA VAL A 128 7.97 -17.75 24.47
C VAL A 128 7.65 -16.87 23.28
N LEU A 129 8.32 -17.03 22.14
CA LEU A 129 8.06 -16.25 20.92
C LEU A 129 6.65 -16.51 20.37
N TYR A 130 6.17 -17.75 20.40
CA TYR A 130 4.80 -18.09 19.97
C TYR A 130 3.73 -17.48 20.88
N LYS A 131 3.91 -17.56 22.19
CA LYS A 131 2.96 -17.07 23.18
C LYS A 131 2.90 -15.52 23.29
N TYR A 132 4.02 -14.84 23.05
CA TYR A 132 4.09 -13.38 23.03
C TYR A 132 3.75 -12.79 21.65
N GLY A 133 4.03 -13.50 20.56
CA GLY A 133 3.70 -13.07 19.20
C GLY A 133 2.20 -12.88 18.99
N GLU A 134 1.36 -13.78 19.50
CA GLU A 134 -0.11 -13.63 19.41
C GLU A 134 -0.63 -12.41 20.21
N LYS A 135 -0.06 -12.15 21.39
CA LYS A 135 -0.43 -10.96 22.19
C LYS A 135 0.01 -9.65 21.55
N LEU A 136 1.17 -9.62 20.90
CA LEU A 136 1.72 -8.44 20.27
C LEU A 136 0.97 -8.06 18.98
N LEU A 137 0.39 -9.04 18.28
CA LEU A 137 -0.46 -8.81 17.11
C LEU A 137 -1.83 -8.24 17.50
N GLN A 138 -2.29 -8.47 18.75
CA GLN A 138 -3.56 -7.94 19.24
C GLN A 138 -3.44 -6.53 19.86
N GLU A 139 -2.26 -6.12 20.32
CA GLU A 139 -2.03 -4.81 20.95
C GLU A 139 -0.72 -4.16 20.42
N PRO A 140 -0.68 -3.71 19.16
CA PRO A 140 0.54 -3.14 18.58
C PRO A 140 1.01 -1.84 19.27
N GLU A 141 0.13 -1.18 20.03
CA GLU A 141 0.47 0.07 20.74
C GLU A 141 1.37 -0.16 21.97
N ARG A 142 1.41 -1.37 22.51
CA ARG A 142 2.33 -1.70 23.62
C ARG A 142 3.79 -1.92 23.23
N LEU A 143 4.05 -2.08 21.93
CA LEU A 143 5.42 -2.29 21.41
C LEU A 143 6.28 -1.03 21.43
N LEU A 144 5.70 0.14 21.60
CA LEU A 144 6.40 1.43 21.62
C LEU A 144 6.84 1.87 23.03
N GLN A 145 6.58 1.08 24.08
CA GLN A 145 6.86 1.42 25.47
C GLN A 145 7.99 0.59 26.12
N VAL A 146 8.77 -0.16 25.34
CA VAL A 146 9.92 -0.93 25.85
C VAL A 146 11.21 -0.46 25.22
#